data_cfec7bd61ed4d970ed57b21a3e9ea919
#
_entry.id   cfec7bd61ed4d970ed57b21a3e9ea919
#
_cell.length_a   1.000
_cell.length_b   1.000
_cell.length_c   1.000
_cell.angle_alpha   90.00
_cell.angle_beta   90.00
_cell.angle_gamma   90.00
#
_symmetry.space_group_name_H-M   'P 1'
#
loop_
_entity.id
_entity.type
_entity.pdbx_description
1 polymer ?
#
loop_
_entity_poly.entity_id
_entity_poly.type
_entity_poly.pdbx_seq_one_letter_code
_entity_poly.pdbx_strand_id
1 'polypeptide(L)'
;MFFGSPAVIVRAKRSGLELYFPPKNQFYKLDIPQNVFNYLDVINEDYFIKYILDFLIKLNKKSAKVDLVLDQEVVFEKTIVKTNEGADKISIEEFFSNIPIEPVNIARKTYISGNQYFLYATNKVYYSCIIRAFAKLGWRVNYVAPLGIFGFNSQSQVLDDKSLK
;
A
#
# COMPACT_ATOMS: atom_id res chain seq x y z
N MET A 1 -3.74 7.04 -30.70
CA MET A 1 -4.15 6.71 -29.33
C MET A 1 -3.04 5.89 -28.68
N PHE A 2 -2.29 6.48 -27.78
CA PHE A 2 -1.36 5.73 -26.96
C PHE A 2 -2.16 5.10 -25.83
N PHE A 3 -2.59 3.88 -26.00
CA PHE A 3 -3.06 3.08 -24.88
C PHE A 3 -1.82 2.81 -24.02
N GLY A 4 -1.68 3.54 -22.92
CA GLY A 4 -0.63 3.24 -21.96
C GLY A 4 -0.75 1.77 -21.55
N SER A 5 0.39 1.07 -21.45
CA SER A 5 0.39 -0.29 -20.92
C SER A 5 -0.32 -0.27 -19.56
N PRO A 6 -1.25 -1.22 -19.32
CA PRO A 6 -1.94 -1.29 -18.05
C PRO A 6 -0.93 -1.41 -16.91
N ALA A 7 -1.21 -0.75 -15.80
CA ALA A 7 -0.36 -0.78 -14.64
C ALA A 7 -0.31 -2.20 -14.05
N VAL A 8 0.85 -2.57 -13.51
CA VAL A 8 0.97 -3.73 -12.62
C VAL A 8 0.37 -3.36 -11.29
N ILE A 9 -0.51 -4.19 -10.77
CA ILE A 9 -1.09 -4.01 -9.45
C ILE A 9 -0.22 -4.74 -8.44
N VAL A 10 0.28 -4.03 -7.45
CA VAL A 10 1.07 -4.61 -6.37
C VAL A 10 0.30 -4.44 -5.06
N ARG A 11 -0.11 -5.57 -4.47
CA ARG A 11 -0.68 -5.61 -3.13
C ARG A 11 0.43 -5.86 -2.13
N ALA A 12 0.65 -4.90 -1.26
CA ALA A 12 1.69 -4.94 -0.25
C ALA A 12 1.11 -5.34 1.10
N LYS A 13 1.62 -6.45 1.65
CA LYS A 13 1.27 -7.02 2.95
C LYS A 13 2.50 -7.04 3.84
N ARG A 14 2.31 -7.19 5.14
CA ARG A 14 3.43 -7.49 6.04
C ARG A 14 4.07 -8.84 5.72
N SER A 15 3.26 -9.80 5.30
CA SER A 15 3.69 -11.15 4.94
C SER A 15 4.36 -11.24 3.55
N GLY A 16 4.16 -10.24 2.67
CA GLY A 16 4.72 -10.31 1.32
C GLY A 16 4.17 -9.30 0.33
N LEU A 17 4.58 -9.45 -0.92
CA LEU A 17 4.07 -8.71 -2.06
C LEU A 17 3.37 -9.66 -3.02
N GLU A 18 2.22 -9.26 -3.51
CA GLU A 18 1.50 -9.94 -4.59
C GLU A 18 1.48 -9.02 -5.81
N LEU A 19 2.02 -9.49 -6.93
CA LEU A 19 2.09 -8.73 -8.18
C LEU A 19 1.13 -9.33 -9.19
N TYR A 20 0.26 -8.51 -9.72
CA TYR A 20 -0.67 -8.88 -10.78
C TYR A 20 -0.40 -8.09 -12.05
N PHE A 21 -0.24 -8.82 -13.16
CA PHE A 21 -0.01 -8.29 -14.50
C PHE A 21 -1.27 -8.48 -15.36
N PRO A 22 -2.18 -7.47 -15.44
CA PRO A 22 -3.48 -7.60 -16.08
C PRO A 22 -3.46 -8.13 -17.52
N PRO A 23 -2.56 -7.68 -18.40
CA PRO A 23 -2.62 -8.07 -19.82
C PRO A 23 -2.42 -9.56 -20.04
N LYS A 24 -1.67 -10.21 -19.15
CA LYS A 24 -1.32 -11.63 -19.27
C LYS A 24 -1.99 -12.48 -18.19
N ASN A 25 -2.79 -11.87 -17.33
CA ASN A 25 -3.40 -12.53 -16.17
C ASN A 25 -2.38 -13.34 -15.36
N GLN A 26 -1.20 -12.76 -15.13
CA GLN A 26 -0.09 -13.41 -14.43
C GLN A 26 0.03 -12.89 -13.01
N PHE A 27 0.23 -13.82 -12.08
CA PHE A 27 0.46 -13.53 -10.67
C PHE A 27 1.85 -13.97 -10.25
N TYR A 28 2.46 -13.16 -9.39
CA TYR A 28 3.70 -13.48 -8.71
C TYR A 28 3.58 -13.12 -7.25
N LYS A 29 4.19 -13.90 -6.39
CA LYS A 29 4.19 -13.69 -4.95
C LYS A 29 5.61 -13.70 -4.41
N LEU A 30 5.91 -12.72 -3.57
CA LEU A 30 7.10 -12.67 -2.74
C LEU A 30 6.69 -12.80 -1.28
N ASP A 31 7.16 -13.84 -0.60
CA ASP A 31 7.03 -13.94 0.85
C ASP A 31 8.16 -13.16 1.50
N ILE A 32 7.84 -12.28 2.46
CA ILE A 32 8.81 -11.47 3.17
C ILE A 32 9.08 -12.09 4.54
N PRO A 33 10.36 -12.33 4.90
CA PRO A 33 10.71 -12.84 6.22
C PRO A 33 10.25 -11.89 7.33
N GLN A 34 9.66 -12.43 8.38
CA GLN A 34 9.09 -11.62 9.47
C GLN A 34 10.14 -10.87 10.28
N ASN A 35 11.40 -11.30 10.27
CA ASN A 35 12.51 -10.62 10.90
C ASN A 35 12.95 -9.31 10.22
N VAL A 36 12.34 -8.97 9.08
CA VAL A 36 12.50 -7.64 8.42
C VAL A 36 11.77 -6.55 9.20
N PHE A 37 10.75 -6.92 9.97
CA PHE A 37 9.87 -5.99 10.66
C PHE A 37 9.92 -6.15 12.19
N ASN A 38 9.76 -5.01 12.87
CA ASN A 38 9.26 -4.93 14.23
C ASN A 38 7.90 -4.22 14.17
N TYR A 39 6.80 -4.98 14.30
CA TYR A 39 5.44 -4.52 13.93
C TYR A 39 5.37 -4.03 12.49
N LEU A 40 5.30 -2.73 12.25
CA LEU A 40 5.35 -2.09 10.93
C LEU A 40 6.63 -1.30 10.69
N ASP A 41 7.55 -1.29 11.64
CA ASP A 41 8.85 -0.66 11.47
C ASP A 41 9.79 -1.59 10.71
N VAL A 42 10.42 -1.05 9.67
CA VAL A 42 11.44 -1.78 8.90
C VAL A 42 12.75 -1.73 9.68
N ILE A 43 13.23 -2.89 10.11
CA ILE A 43 14.45 -2.98 10.95
C ILE A 43 15.70 -2.62 10.14
N ASN A 44 15.77 -3.06 8.88
CA ASN A 44 16.87 -2.78 7.98
C ASN A 44 16.35 -2.49 6.58
N GLU A 45 16.30 -1.21 6.23
CA GLU A 45 15.76 -0.74 4.95
C GLU A 45 16.54 -1.29 3.76
N ASP A 46 17.89 -1.28 3.82
CA ASP A 46 18.72 -1.74 2.70
C ASP A 46 18.55 -3.23 2.43
N TYR A 47 18.43 -4.03 3.49
CA TYR A 47 18.14 -5.45 3.36
C TYR A 47 16.75 -5.67 2.74
N PHE A 48 15.73 -4.95 3.20
CA PHE A 48 14.38 -5.07 2.68
C PHE A 48 14.30 -4.66 1.21
N ILE A 49 14.92 -3.53 0.85
CA ILE A 49 14.99 -3.08 -0.55
C ILE A 49 15.71 -4.11 -1.42
N LYS A 50 16.85 -4.61 -0.96
CA LYS A 50 17.61 -5.63 -1.68
C LYS A 50 16.80 -6.90 -1.88
N TYR A 51 16.07 -7.34 -0.86
CA TYR A 51 15.24 -8.53 -0.91
C TYR A 51 14.15 -8.43 -2.00
N ILE A 52 13.47 -7.29 -2.07
CA ILE A 52 12.48 -7.01 -3.12
C ILE A 52 13.14 -6.93 -4.48
N LEU A 53 14.27 -6.24 -4.57
CA LEU A 53 15.00 -6.05 -5.82
C LEU A 53 15.47 -7.38 -6.43
N ASP A 54 16.03 -8.27 -5.61
CA ASP A 54 16.48 -9.60 -6.05
C ASP A 54 15.30 -10.44 -6.60
N PHE A 55 14.13 -10.32 -5.99
CA PHE A 55 12.90 -10.94 -6.50
C PHE A 55 12.48 -10.37 -7.86
N LEU A 56 12.44 -9.04 -7.98
CA LEU A 56 12.05 -8.38 -9.24
C LEU A 56 13.01 -8.70 -10.39
N ILE A 57 14.31 -8.80 -10.11
CA ILE A 57 15.32 -9.21 -11.08
C ILE A 57 15.05 -10.63 -11.59
N LYS A 58 14.72 -11.55 -10.69
CA LYS A 58 14.38 -12.94 -11.04
C LYS A 58 13.13 -13.04 -11.90
N LEU A 59 12.17 -12.14 -11.74
CA LEU A 59 10.97 -12.09 -12.59
C LEU A 59 11.31 -11.76 -14.03
N ASN A 60 12.42 -11.07 -14.27
CA ASN A 60 12.90 -10.67 -15.61
C ASN A 60 11.82 -9.98 -16.45
N LYS A 61 11.05 -9.08 -15.83
CA LYS A 61 10.00 -8.30 -16.50
C LYS A 61 10.53 -6.95 -16.92
N LYS A 62 10.00 -6.43 -18.03
CA LYS A 62 10.26 -5.05 -18.44
C LYS A 62 9.73 -4.09 -17.40
N SER A 63 10.34 -2.91 -17.32
CA SER A 63 9.84 -1.81 -16.48
C SER A 63 8.37 -1.51 -16.78
N ALA A 64 7.62 -1.19 -15.73
CA ALA A 64 6.19 -0.97 -15.82
C ALA A 64 5.76 0.20 -14.91
N LYS A 65 4.55 0.69 -15.14
CA LYS A 65 3.83 1.49 -14.16
C LYS A 65 3.25 0.57 -13.10
N VAL A 66 3.23 1.02 -11.86
CA VAL A 66 2.78 0.24 -10.70
C VAL A 66 1.72 1.01 -9.95
N ASP A 67 0.62 0.36 -9.64
CA ASP A 67 -0.37 0.82 -8.70
C ASP A 67 -0.16 0.02 -7.39
N LEU A 68 0.34 0.71 -6.36
CA LEU A 68 0.69 0.09 -5.08
C LEU A 68 -0.49 0.18 -4.12
N VAL A 69 -1.04 -0.97 -3.77
CA VAL A 69 -2.17 -1.11 -2.86
C VAL A 69 -1.69 -1.69 -1.53
N LEU A 70 -1.94 -0.96 -0.46
CA LEU A 70 -1.56 -1.38 0.89
C LEU A 70 -2.68 -2.20 1.52
N ASP A 71 -2.35 -3.42 1.92
CA ASP A 71 -3.27 -4.33 2.61
C ASP A 71 -3.57 -3.88 4.04
N GLN A 72 -4.64 -4.41 4.62
CA GLN A 72 -5.01 -4.15 6.01
C GLN A 72 -3.92 -4.57 7.02
N GLU A 73 -3.06 -5.51 6.67
CA GLU A 73 -1.91 -5.92 7.50
C GLU A 73 -0.91 -4.78 7.76
N VAL A 74 -0.88 -3.75 6.91
CA VAL A 74 0.08 -2.65 6.96
C VAL A 74 -0.57 -1.27 7.09
N VAL A 75 -1.87 -1.24 7.33
CA VAL A 75 -2.66 -0.02 7.45
C VAL A 75 -3.50 -0.04 8.71
N PHE A 76 -3.49 1.05 9.47
CA PHE A 76 -4.48 1.33 10.51
C PHE A 76 -5.65 2.08 9.88
N GLU A 77 -6.86 1.61 10.11
CA GLU A 77 -8.04 2.22 9.52
C GLU A 77 -9.16 2.43 10.55
N LYS A 78 -9.92 3.49 10.39
CA LYS A 78 -11.10 3.79 11.19
C LYS A 78 -12.13 4.55 10.37
N THR A 79 -13.39 4.22 10.55
CA THR A 79 -14.51 4.96 10.01
C THR A 79 -15.19 5.75 11.11
N ILE A 80 -15.47 7.03 10.87
CA ILE A 80 -16.17 7.92 11.80
C ILE A 80 -17.39 8.49 11.07
N VAL A 81 -18.56 8.42 11.69
CA VAL A 81 -19.76 9.09 11.21
C VAL A 81 -19.65 10.59 11.53
N LYS A 82 -19.94 11.42 10.56
CA LYS A 82 -19.96 12.88 10.75
C LYS A 82 -21.05 13.27 11.74
N THR A 83 -20.70 14.07 12.70
CA THR A 83 -21.64 14.62 13.69
C THR A 83 -21.54 16.14 13.78
N ASN A 84 -20.41 16.63 14.28
CA ASN A 84 -20.14 18.02 14.57
C ASN A 84 -18.65 18.28 14.25
N GLU A 85 -18.37 19.32 13.47
CA GLU A 85 -17.03 19.60 12.96
C GLU A 85 -15.97 19.63 14.08
N GLY A 86 -16.25 20.25 15.22
CA GLY A 86 -15.31 20.33 16.33
C GLY A 86 -15.07 18.98 16.99
N ALA A 87 -16.13 18.20 17.26
CA ALA A 87 -16.03 16.86 17.83
C ALA A 87 -15.39 15.87 16.84
N ASP A 88 -15.72 15.97 15.56
CA ASP A 88 -15.16 15.13 14.50
C ASP A 88 -13.65 15.37 14.38
N LYS A 89 -13.20 16.62 14.41
CA LYS A 89 -11.78 16.96 14.38
C LYS A 89 -10.99 16.37 15.55
N ILE A 90 -11.56 16.43 16.75
CA ILE A 90 -10.95 15.83 17.96
C ILE A 90 -10.82 14.31 17.77
N SER A 91 -11.89 13.65 17.32
CA SER A 91 -11.91 12.19 17.12
C SER A 91 -10.91 11.75 16.03
N ILE A 92 -10.74 12.53 14.97
CA ILE A 92 -9.77 12.28 13.91
C ILE A 92 -8.33 12.41 14.45
N GLU A 93 -8.02 13.49 15.15
CA GLU A 93 -6.68 13.68 15.72
C GLU A 93 -6.36 12.65 16.80
N GLU A 94 -7.33 12.27 17.63
CA GLU A 94 -7.18 11.21 18.61
C GLU A 94 -6.82 9.86 17.95
N PHE A 95 -7.48 9.50 16.85
CA PHE A 95 -7.15 8.30 16.11
C PHE A 95 -5.68 8.32 15.65
N PHE A 96 -5.25 9.39 14.98
CA PHE A 96 -3.88 9.48 14.45
C PHE A 96 -2.82 9.56 15.56
N SER A 97 -3.14 10.20 16.69
CA SER A 97 -2.21 10.30 17.83
C SER A 97 -1.98 8.97 18.54
N ASN A 98 -2.92 8.03 18.43
CA ASN A 98 -2.83 6.71 19.06
C ASN A 98 -2.19 5.65 18.16
N ILE A 99 -1.79 6.00 16.93
CA ILE A 99 -1.08 5.06 16.06
C ILE A 99 0.32 4.77 16.61
N PRO A 100 0.70 3.50 16.81
CA PRO A 100 1.98 3.13 17.41
C PRO A 100 3.13 3.19 16.38
N ILE A 101 3.29 4.32 15.74
CA ILE A 101 4.37 4.65 14.79
C ILE A 101 4.92 6.02 15.18
N GLU A 102 6.22 6.20 15.08
CA GLU A 102 6.82 7.51 15.31
C GLU A 102 6.18 8.57 14.41
N PRO A 103 5.78 9.73 14.93
CA PRO A 103 5.05 10.75 14.18
C PRO A 103 5.70 11.16 12.86
N VAL A 104 7.04 11.20 12.82
CA VAL A 104 7.81 11.53 11.62
C VAL A 104 7.65 10.47 10.51
N ASN A 105 7.30 9.25 10.86
CA ASN A 105 7.14 8.11 9.95
C ASN A 105 5.69 7.79 9.61
N ILE A 106 4.72 8.49 10.19
CA ILE A 106 3.31 8.28 9.87
C ILE A 106 2.97 8.94 8.54
N ALA A 107 2.45 8.15 7.60
CA ALA A 107 1.66 8.64 6.48
C ALA A 107 0.19 8.48 6.82
N ARG A 108 -0.57 9.57 6.70
CA ARG A 108 -2.01 9.58 7.03
C ARG A 108 -2.84 10.16 5.90
N LYS A 109 -4.05 9.64 5.74
CA LYS A 109 -5.02 10.12 4.77
C LYS A 109 -6.43 10.03 5.33
N THR A 110 -7.22 11.04 5.04
CA THR A 110 -8.65 11.07 5.33
C THR A 110 -9.43 11.18 4.04
N TYR A 111 -10.36 10.27 3.82
CA TYR A 111 -11.33 10.34 2.73
C TYR A 111 -12.70 10.66 3.30
N ILE A 112 -13.49 11.38 2.52
CA ILE A 112 -14.87 11.73 2.89
C ILE A 112 -15.78 11.13 1.84
N SER A 113 -16.75 10.33 2.28
CA SER A 113 -17.78 9.80 1.43
C SER A 113 -19.13 9.83 2.16
N GLY A 114 -20.11 10.52 1.60
CA GLY A 114 -21.40 10.71 2.23
C GLY A 114 -21.28 11.33 3.63
N ASN A 115 -21.84 10.65 4.63
CA ASN A 115 -21.83 11.07 6.02
C ASN A 115 -20.71 10.41 6.84
N GLN A 116 -19.58 10.08 6.21
CA GLN A 116 -18.50 9.35 6.89
C GLN A 116 -17.12 9.91 6.54
N TYR A 117 -16.22 9.83 7.53
CA TYR A 117 -14.78 9.95 7.34
C TYR A 117 -14.16 8.56 7.37
N PHE A 118 -13.29 8.29 6.41
CA PHE A 118 -12.47 7.09 6.35
C PHE A 118 -11.01 7.48 6.61
N LEU A 119 -10.49 7.04 7.74
CA LEU A 119 -9.16 7.41 8.21
C LEU A 119 -8.20 6.25 7.96
N TYR A 120 -7.05 6.57 7.39
CA TYR A 120 -5.99 5.60 7.11
C TYR A 120 -4.65 6.13 7.58
N ALA A 121 -3.87 5.26 8.20
CA ALA A 121 -2.49 5.54 8.57
C ALA A 121 -1.59 4.33 8.32
N THR A 122 -0.37 4.57 7.92
CA THR A 122 0.64 3.53 7.72
C THR A 122 2.04 4.08 7.99
N ASN A 123 3.03 3.18 8.10
CA ASN A 123 4.43 3.60 8.15
C ASN A 123 4.92 3.93 6.74
N LYS A 124 5.27 5.20 6.49
CA LYS A 124 5.76 5.62 5.18
C LYS A 124 7.11 5.01 4.80
N VAL A 125 7.93 4.62 5.77
CA VAL A 125 9.20 3.93 5.50
C VAL A 125 8.96 2.60 4.81
N TYR A 126 7.92 1.87 5.23
CA TYR A 126 7.55 0.58 4.65
C TYR A 126 7.31 0.68 3.14
N TYR A 127 6.36 1.50 2.70
CA TYR A 127 6.08 1.59 1.27
C TYR A 127 7.15 2.35 0.49
N SER A 128 7.89 3.26 1.14
CA SER A 128 9.02 3.95 0.51
C SER A 128 10.13 2.97 0.13
N CYS A 129 10.41 1.95 0.94
CA CYS A 129 11.35 0.89 0.59
C CYS A 129 10.89 0.13 -0.66
N ILE A 130 9.60 -0.18 -0.77
CA ILE A 130 9.02 -0.83 -1.94
C ILE A 130 9.19 0.05 -3.18
N ILE A 131 8.81 1.33 -3.10
CA ILE A 131 8.97 2.29 -4.20
C ILE A 131 10.44 2.39 -4.65
N ARG A 132 11.39 2.46 -3.69
CA ARG A 132 12.82 2.55 -3.99
C ARG A 132 13.33 1.29 -4.69
N ALA A 133 12.87 0.10 -4.31
CA ALA A 133 13.22 -1.14 -4.97
C ALA A 133 12.72 -1.17 -6.43
N PHE A 134 11.48 -0.79 -6.66
CA PHE A 134 10.90 -0.68 -8.00
C PHE A 134 11.63 0.36 -8.87
N ALA A 135 11.93 1.53 -8.31
CA ALA A 135 12.63 2.61 -9.01
C ALA A 135 14.02 2.21 -9.49
N LYS A 136 14.75 1.36 -8.75
CA LYS A 136 16.06 0.86 -9.15
C LYS A 136 16.04 0.04 -10.45
N LEU A 137 14.90 -0.51 -10.83
CA LEU A 137 14.68 -1.22 -12.09
C LEU A 137 13.91 -0.39 -13.13
N GLY A 138 13.77 0.92 -12.90
CA GLY A 138 13.04 1.81 -13.79
C GLY A 138 11.52 1.64 -13.75
N TRP A 139 10.97 0.93 -12.77
CA TRP A 139 9.54 0.84 -12.56
C TRP A 139 9.04 2.09 -11.84
N ARG A 140 7.88 2.59 -12.25
CA ARG A 140 7.32 3.83 -11.71
C ARG A 140 6.02 3.55 -10.97
N VAL A 141 6.00 3.87 -9.68
CA VAL A 141 4.77 3.83 -8.88
C VAL A 141 3.91 5.06 -9.21
N ASN A 142 2.68 4.83 -9.66
CA ASN A 142 1.72 5.90 -10.00
C ASN A 142 1.11 6.49 -8.73
N TYR A 143 0.67 5.62 -7.82
CA TYR A 143 0.10 6.02 -6.53
C TYR A 143 0.27 4.90 -5.50
N VAL A 144 0.06 5.27 -4.25
CA VAL A 144 -0.04 4.37 -3.10
C VAL A 144 -1.40 4.60 -2.46
N ALA A 145 -2.19 3.55 -2.28
CA ALA A 145 -3.52 3.66 -1.70
C ALA A 145 -3.84 2.48 -0.78
N PRO A 146 -4.58 2.69 0.32
CA PRO A 146 -5.05 1.59 1.15
C PRO A 146 -6.13 0.78 0.43
N LEU A 147 -6.12 -0.54 0.64
CA LEU A 147 -7.08 -1.45 0.02
C LEU A 147 -8.54 -1.07 0.32
N GLY A 148 -8.80 -0.59 1.54
CA GLY A 148 -10.15 -0.24 2.00
C GLY A 148 -10.87 0.82 1.16
N ILE A 149 -10.15 1.70 0.44
CA ILE A 149 -10.80 2.70 -0.43
C ILE A 149 -11.47 2.11 -1.65
N PHE A 150 -11.12 0.89 -2.03
CA PHE A 150 -11.71 0.21 -3.19
C PHE A 150 -12.95 -0.63 -2.82
N GLY A 151 -13.37 -0.63 -1.55
CA GLY A 151 -14.54 -1.38 -1.08
C GLY A 151 -14.37 -2.90 -1.07
N PHE A 152 -13.12 -3.39 -1.06
CA PHE A 152 -12.84 -4.82 -1.04
C PHE A 152 -12.80 -5.36 0.39
N ASN A 153 -13.52 -6.47 0.60
CA ASN A 153 -13.29 -7.31 1.76
C ASN A 153 -11.98 -8.09 1.58
N SER A 154 -11.22 -8.23 2.63
CA SER A 154 -9.85 -8.77 2.68
C SER A 154 -9.67 -10.22 2.20
N GLN A 155 -10.73 -10.88 1.80
CA GLN A 155 -10.73 -12.29 1.49
C GLN A 155 -10.80 -12.54 -0.02
N SER A 156 -9.71 -12.44 -0.73
CA SER A 156 -9.52 -13.15 -1.98
C SER A 156 -9.98 -12.54 -3.32
N GLN A 157 -10.27 -11.28 -3.44
CA GLN A 157 -10.52 -10.74 -4.78
C GLN A 157 -9.24 -10.20 -5.40
N VAL A 158 -8.88 -10.77 -6.52
CA VAL A 158 -7.97 -10.18 -7.49
C VAL A 158 -8.48 -8.78 -7.79
N LEU A 159 -7.66 -7.78 -7.57
CA LEU A 159 -7.96 -6.42 -8.00
C LEU A 159 -7.98 -6.44 -9.53
N ASP A 160 -9.16 -6.44 -10.12
CA ASP A 160 -9.25 -6.29 -11.56
C ASP A 160 -9.10 -4.81 -11.95
N ASP A 161 -8.79 -4.57 -13.21
CA ASP A 161 -8.57 -3.22 -13.76
C ASP A 161 -9.81 -2.31 -13.62
N LYS A 162 -11.00 -2.86 -13.40
CA LYS A 162 -12.25 -2.11 -13.21
C LYS A 162 -12.38 -1.55 -11.80
N SER A 163 -11.70 -2.14 -10.85
CA SER A 163 -11.78 -1.77 -9.44
C SER A 163 -10.93 -0.54 -9.10
N LEU A 164 -9.97 -0.20 -9.97
CA LEU A 164 -9.03 0.91 -9.79
C LEU A 164 -9.43 2.19 -10.53
N LYS A 165 -10.57 2.15 -11.22
CA LYS A 165 -11.16 3.31 -11.90
C LYS A 165 -12.22 3.95 -11.01
#